data_d10785bb321d0845c971e00da1ad8b04
#
_entry.id   d10785bb321d0845c971e00da1ad8b04
#
_cell.length_a   1.000
_cell.length_b   1.000
_cell.length_c   1.000
_cell.angle_alpha   90.00
_cell.angle_beta   90.00
_cell.angle_gamma   90.00
#
_symmetry.space_group_name_H-M   'P 1'
#
loop_
_entity.id
_entity.type
_entity.pdbx_description
1 polymer ?
#
loop_
_entity_poly.entity_id
_entity_poly.type
_entity_poly.pdbx_seq_one_letter_code
_entity_poly.pdbx_strand_id
1 'polypeptide(L)'
;AAARGITHIAGDLYRVQNGAHFTVFMVTSAGIILADPINTEAATWLKSELEGRFDVPVRYVLYSHHHWDHASGGAVFADTATFVGHENMLTQLALPSAGTPLPRGAVDLDADGNGQIERAEAEGAYASNFDLYDYDSNGSLSGAEATRGPLSEVRKPDITYAEKMSVTLGGKTVEMVFTGVHTHTDDMSVIVFSEDRVGFMVDFISIQRPPR
;
A
#
# COMPACT_ATOMS: atom_id res chain seq x y z
N ALA A 1 18.33 -1.26 -12.11
CA ALA A 1 17.06 -0.56 -11.84
C ALA A 1 15.90 -1.50 -12.18
N ALA A 2 14.82 -1.45 -11.42
CA ALA A 2 13.60 -2.20 -11.72
C ALA A 2 13.04 -1.77 -13.09
N ALA A 3 12.46 -2.72 -13.85
CA ALA A 3 11.75 -2.38 -15.09
C ALA A 3 10.55 -1.51 -14.74
N ARG A 4 10.48 -0.30 -15.29
CA ARG A 4 9.40 0.67 -15.08
C ARG A 4 8.70 1.00 -16.40
N GLY A 5 7.40 1.16 -16.35
CA GLY A 5 6.63 1.53 -17.54
C GLY A 5 5.20 1.92 -17.23
N ILE A 6 4.64 2.76 -18.11
CA ILE A 6 3.23 3.15 -18.10
C ILE A 6 2.65 2.69 -19.43
N THR A 7 1.56 1.93 -19.38
CA THR A 7 0.88 1.36 -20.54
C THR A 7 -0.60 1.71 -20.51
N HIS A 8 -1.15 2.25 -21.58
CA HIS A 8 -2.59 2.46 -21.72
C HIS A 8 -3.33 1.12 -21.77
N ILE A 9 -4.45 1.01 -21.02
CA ILE A 9 -5.27 -0.22 -20.97
C ILE A 9 -6.57 -0.03 -21.75
N ALA A 10 -7.40 0.92 -21.32
CA ALA A 10 -8.71 1.20 -21.89
C ALA A 10 -9.16 2.62 -21.50
N GLY A 11 -9.94 3.31 -22.36
CA GLY A 11 -10.46 4.63 -22.04
C GLY A 11 -9.38 5.59 -21.54
N ASP A 12 -9.51 6.05 -20.30
CA ASP A 12 -8.54 6.92 -19.63
C ASP A 12 -7.74 6.17 -18.53
N LEU A 13 -7.71 4.83 -18.60
CA LEU A 13 -7.09 3.95 -17.62
C LEU A 13 -5.70 3.46 -18.09
N TYR A 14 -4.73 3.54 -17.21
CA TYR A 14 -3.34 3.18 -17.46
C TYR A 14 -2.84 2.18 -16.42
N ARG A 15 -1.99 1.24 -16.83
CA ARG A 15 -1.24 0.34 -15.97
C ARG A 15 0.17 0.87 -15.76
N VAL A 16 0.62 0.83 -14.53
CA VAL A 16 2.00 1.11 -14.12
C VAL A 16 2.69 -0.20 -13.78
N GLN A 17 3.93 -0.35 -14.19
CA GLN A 17 4.82 -1.44 -13.78
C GLN A 17 6.02 -0.87 -13.03
N ASN A 18 6.38 -1.49 -11.90
CA ASN A 18 7.64 -1.28 -11.19
C ASN A 18 8.22 -2.65 -10.79
N GLY A 19 9.11 -3.19 -11.63
CA GLY A 19 9.61 -4.55 -11.45
C GLY A 19 8.50 -5.60 -11.57
N ALA A 20 8.26 -6.33 -10.49
CA ALA A 20 7.20 -7.34 -10.40
C ALA A 20 5.85 -6.77 -9.93
N HIS A 21 5.82 -5.54 -9.40
CA HIS A 21 4.60 -4.89 -8.91
C HIS A 21 3.89 -4.11 -10.00
N PHE A 22 2.57 -4.14 -9.95
CA PHE A 22 1.71 -3.42 -10.89
C PHE A 22 0.67 -2.62 -10.13
N THR A 23 0.36 -1.44 -10.65
CA THR A 23 -0.80 -0.66 -10.22
C THR A 23 -1.48 -0.01 -11.43
N VAL A 24 -2.59 0.70 -11.19
CA VAL A 24 -3.36 1.37 -12.23
C VAL A 24 -3.72 2.79 -11.80
N PHE A 25 -3.87 3.67 -12.77
CA PHE A 25 -4.46 4.99 -12.52
C PHE A 25 -5.42 5.38 -13.64
N MET A 26 -6.42 6.17 -13.28
CA MET A 26 -7.40 6.75 -14.20
C MET A 26 -7.20 8.26 -14.27
N VAL A 27 -7.11 8.79 -15.49
CA VAL A 27 -7.06 10.23 -15.74
C VAL A 27 -8.47 10.76 -15.97
N THR A 28 -8.79 11.88 -15.33
CA THR A 28 -10.05 12.60 -15.52
C THR A 28 -9.79 14.08 -15.77
N SER A 29 -10.80 14.82 -16.19
CA SER A 29 -10.69 16.29 -16.37
C SER A 29 -10.43 17.07 -15.07
N ALA A 30 -10.66 16.45 -13.90
CA ALA A 30 -10.53 17.10 -12.60
C ALA A 30 -9.34 16.55 -11.76
N GLY A 31 -8.62 15.58 -12.25
CA GLY A 31 -7.49 14.95 -11.57
C GLY A 31 -7.32 13.48 -11.89
N ILE A 32 -6.37 12.84 -11.23
CA ILE A 32 -6.04 11.42 -11.37
C ILE A 32 -6.51 10.67 -10.12
N ILE A 33 -7.08 9.48 -10.34
CA ILE A 33 -7.36 8.48 -9.30
C ILE A 33 -6.30 7.38 -9.47
N LEU A 34 -5.44 7.20 -8.46
CA LEU A 34 -4.37 6.21 -8.42
C LEU A 34 -4.76 5.08 -7.46
N ALA A 35 -4.63 3.83 -7.90
CA ALA A 35 -4.62 2.69 -6.99
C ALA A 35 -3.19 2.48 -6.45
N ASP A 36 -3.04 1.81 -5.33
CA ASP A 36 -1.78 1.38 -4.70
C ASP A 36 -0.50 2.09 -5.17
N PRO A 37 0.07 2.99 -4.40
CA PRO A 37 1.25 3.77 -4.80
C PRO A 37 2.56 2.96 -4.79
N ILE A 38 2.51 1.66 -4.45
CA ILE A 38 3.62 0.72 -4.35
C ILE A 38 4.56 1.11 -3.19
N ASN A 39 5.70 1.70 -3.48
CA ASN A 39 6.67 2.18 -2.51
C ASN A 39 7.13 3.60 -2.84
N THR A 40 7.85 4.24 -1.93
CA THR A 40 8.28 5.64 -2.04
C THR A 40 9.10 5.92 -3.30
N GLU A 41 10.00 5.01 -3.70
CA GLU A 41 10.82 5.18 -4.92
C GLU A 41 9.98 5.09 -6.20
N ALA A 42 9.06 4.12 -6.28
CA ALA A 42 8.14 3.96 -7.40
C ALA A 42 7.16 5.13 -7.51
N ALA A 43 6.61 5.56 -6.37
CA ALA A 43 5.67 6.69 -6.28
C ALA A 43 6.32 8.01 -6.70
N THR A 44 7.57 8.27 -6.28
CA THR A 44 8.33 9.47 -6.67
C THR A 44 8.56 9.51 -8.19
N TRP A 45 9.00 8.39 -8.76
CA TRP A 45 9.13 8.26 -10.21
C TRP A 45 7.78 8.47 -10.91
N LEU A 46 6.72 7.80 -10.42
CA LEU A 46 5.39 7.90 -11.03
C LEU A 46 4.86 9.33 -10.98
N LYS A 47 5.00 10.03 -9.84
CA LYS A 47 4.57 11.43 -9.72
C LYS A 47 5.22 12.31 -10.80
N SER A 48 6.53 12.19 -10.99
CA SER A 48 7.25 12.92 -12.04
C SER A 48 6.75 12.59 -13.46
N GLU A 49 6.46 11.31 -13.74
CA GLU A 49 5.91 10.89 -15.03
C GLU A 49 4.50 11.44 -15.26
N LEU A 50 3.66 11.46 -14.23
CA LEU A 50 2.29 11.99 -14.31
C LEU A 50 2.30 13.50 -14.53
N GLU A 51 3.12 14.25 -13.81
CA GLU A 51 3.29 15.70 -13.97
C GLU A 51 3.83 16.08 -15.36
N GLY A 52 4.66 15.21 -15.97
CA GLY A 52 5.17 15.43 -17.33
C GLY A 52 4.18 15.07 -18.45
N ARG A 53 3.13 14.31 -18.16
CA ARG A 53 2.19 13.80 -19.17
C ARG A 53 0.81 14.41 -19.09
N PHE A 54 0.37 14.84 -17.91
CA PHE A 54 -1.01 15.27 -17.67
C PHE A 54 -1.03 16.60 -16.90
N ASP A 55 -1.90 17.51 -17.32
CA ASP A 55 -2.07 18.84 -16.67
C ASP A 55 -2.96 18.79 -15.42
N VAL A 56 -3.11 17.62 -14.80
CA VAL A 56 -3.95 17.41 -13.62
C VAL A 56 -3.21 16.60 -12.56
N PRO A 57 -3.33 16.95 -11.26
CA PRO A 57 -2.65 16.24 -10.19
C PRO A 57 -3.39 14.94 -9.79
N VAL A 58 -2.70 14.10 -9.00
CA VAL A 58 -3.35 13.00 -8.29
C VAL A 58 -4.26 13.58 -7.21
N ARG A 59 -5.55 13.24 -7.26
CA ARG A 59 -6.58 13.71 -6.31
C ARG A 59 -7.03 12.64 -5.33
N TYR A 60 -6.92 11.38 -5.73
CA TYR A 60 -7.23 10.24 -4.86
C TYR A 60 -6.17 9.17 -4.98
N VAL A 61 -5.78 8.61 -3.83
CA VAL A 61 -5.03 7.37 -3.71
C VAL A 61 -5.95 6.35 -3.04
N LEU A 62 -6.21 5.24 -3.73
CA LEU A 62 -7.08 4.17 -3.29
C LEU A 62 -6.22 2.97 -2.88
N TYR A 63 -6.27 2.57 -1.62
CA TYR A 63 -5.54 1.40 -1.14
C TYR A 63 -6.33 0.13 -1.32
N SER A 64 -5.75 -0.87 -1.98
CA SER A 64 -6.32 -2.22 -2.01
C SER A 64 -6.23 -2.90 -0.65
N HIS A 65 -5.11 -2.72 0.07
CA HIS A 65 -4.85 -3.21 1.42
C HIS A 65 -3.61 -2.55 2.03
N HIS A 66 -3.29 -2.89 3.29
CA HIS A 66 -2.26 -2.20 4.08
C HIS A 66 -0.81 -2.61 3.79
N HIS A 67 -0.53 -3.69 3.05
CA HIS A 67 0.83 -4.17 2.88
C HIS A 67 1.77 -3.10 2.32
N TRP A 68 2.98 -3.06 2.88
CA TRP A 68 3.97 -2.00 2.63
C TRP A 68 4.39 -1.90 1.16
N ASP A 69 4.49 -3.02 0.47
CA ASP A 69 4.87 -3.09 -0.94
C ASP A 69 3.76 -2.63 -1.91
N HIS A 70 2.58 -2.31 -1.38
CA HIS A 70 1.47 -1.66 -2.08
C HIS A 70 1.23 -0.23 -1.61
N ALA A 71 1.40 0.06 -0.32
CA ALA A 71 0.88 1.28 0.31
C ALA A 71 1.95 2.30 0.76
N SER A 72 3.25 1.92 0.89
CA SER A 72 4.29 2.81 1.44
C SER A 72 4.53 4.09 0.62
N GLY A 73 4.29 4.05 -0.70
CA GLY A 73 4.49 5.24 -1.56
C GLY A 73 3.45 6.35 -1.38
N GLY A 74 2.41 6.15 -0.56
CA GLY A 74 1.29 7.08 -0.43
C GLY A 74 1.70 8.51 -0.08
N ALA A 75 2.60 8.70 0.88
CA ALA A 75 3.03 10.00 1.36
C ALA A 75 3.56 10.95 0.25
N VAL A 76 4.07 10.40 -0.86
CA VAL A 76 4.55 11.17 -2.02
C VAL A 76 3.44 12.03 -2.65
N PHE A 77 2.17 11.63 -2.53
CA PHE A 77 1.02 12.33 -3.10
C PHE A 77 0.22 13.13 -2.05
N ALA A 78 0.72 13.26 -0.81
CA ALA A 78 -0.02 13.86 0.30
C ALA A 78 -0.30 15.37 0.13
N ASP A 79 0.41 16.03 -0.77
CA ASP A 79 0.24 17.45 -1.11
C ASP A 79 -1.05 17.72 -1.91
N THR A 80 -1.56 16.72 -2.64
CA THR A 80 -2.69 16.90 -3.57
C THR A 80 -3.79 15.87 -3.44
N ALA A 81 -3.53 14.71 -2.83
CA ALA A 81 -4.43 13.58 -2.82
C ALA A 81 -5.14 13.37 -1.48
N THR A 82 -6.38 12.88 -1.56
CA THR A 82 -7.14 12.27 -0.47
C THR A 82 -6.97 10.75 -0.54
N PHE A 83 -6.73 10.12 0.61
CA PHE A 83 -6.46 8.69 0.71
C PHE A 83 -7.70 7.93 1.17
N VAL A 84 -8.01 6.86 0.47
CA VAL A 84 -9.18 6.02 0.74
C VAL A 84 -8.74 4.58 0.96
N GLY A 85 -9.22 3.94 2.02
CA GLY A 85 -8.94 2.56 2.34
C GLY A 85 -10.06 1.92 3.15
N HIS A 86 -10.05 0.59 3.30
CA HIS A 86 -10.98 -0.11 4.16
C HIS A 86 -10.74 0.26 5.64
N GLU A 87 -11.79 0.29 6.47
CA GLU A 87 -11.67 0.69 7.89
C GLU A 87 -10.72 -0.20 8.69
N ASN A 88 -10.64 -1.50 8.36
CA ASN A 88 -9.71 -2.43 9.01
C ASN A 88 -8.23 -2.06 8.79
N MET A 89 -7.91 -1.30 7.74
CA MET A 89 -6.55 -0.79 7.53
C MET A 89 -6.06 0.04 8.73
N LEU A 90 -6.95 0.80 9.38
CA LEU A 90 -6.59 1.56 10.57
C LEU A 90 -6.14 0.66 11.73
N THR A 91 -6.76 -0.51 11.86
CA THR A 91 -6.38 -1.51 12.88
C THR A 91 -5.02 -2.11 12.57
N GLN A 92 -4.76 -2.45 11.30
CA GLN A 92 -3.47 -2.98 10.85
C GLN A 92 -2.32 -1.97 11.01
N LEU A 93 -2.59 -0.69 10.77
CA LEU A 93 -1.61 0.39 10.91
C LEU A 93 -1.39 0.84 12.37
N ALA A 94 -2.23 0.42 13.29
CA ALA A 94 -2.10 0.78 14.69
C ALA A 94 -0.85 0.10 15.32
N LEU A 95 -0.04 0.87 16.02
CA LEU A 95 1.05 0.31 16.80
C LEU A 95 0.47 -0.40 18.03
N PRO A 96 0.80 -1.68 18.27
CA PRO A 96 0.45 -2.38 19.50
C PRO A 96 0.98 -1.66 20.75
N SER A 97 0.54 -2.08 21.94
CA SER A 97 1.01 -1.47 23.20
C SER A 97 2.52 -1.63 23.37
N ALA A 98 3.16 -0.66 24.03
CA ALA A 98 4.60 -0.68 24.27
C ALA A 98 5.13 -1.92 25.02
N GLY A 99 4.27 -2.63 25.75
CA GLY A 99 4.62 -3.88 26.45
C GLY A 99 4.40 -5.15 25.62
N THR A 100 4.08 -5.05 24.34
CA THR A 100 3.93 -6.20 23.46
C THR A 100 5.26 -6.95 23.37
N PRO A 101 5.31 -8.27 23.67
CA PRO A 101 6.54 -9.04 23.53
C PRO A 101 6.90 -9.24 22.06
N LEU A 102 8.16 -9.55 21.80
CA LEU A 102 8.60 -9.98 20.47
C LEU A 102 7.76 -11.18 19.98
N PRO A 103 7.34 -11.16 18.71
CA PRO A 103 6.62 -12.30 18.12
C PRO A 103 7.52 -13.54 18.14
N ARG A 104 6.91 -14.72 18.30
CA ARG A 104 7.64 -16.00 18.48
C ARG A 104 8.75 -16.22 17.44
N GLY A 105 8.56 -15.83 16.19
CA GLY A 105 9.57 -15.98 15.13
C GLY A 105 10.73 -14.97 15.19
N ALA A 106 10.69 -14.01 16.09
CA ALA A 106 11.68 -12.95 16.25
C ALA A 106 12.45 -13.03 17.58
N VAL A 107 11.97 -13.85 18.54
CA VAL A 107 12.60 -13.97 19.87
C VAL A 107 14.05 -14.45 19.79
N ASP A 108 14.37 -15.33 18.85
CA ASP A 108 15.73 -15.87 18.69
C ASP A 108 16.71 -14.85 18.08
N LEU A 109 16.22 -13.72 17.58
CA LEU A 109 17.05 -12.63 17.07
C LEU A 109 17.55 -11.69 18.19
N ASP A 110 16.84 -11.59 19.29
CA ASP A 110 17.24 -10.84 20.48
C ASP A 110 18.34 -11.61 21.23
N ALA A 111 19.59 -11.41 20.80
CA ALA A 111 20.73 -12.20 21.27
C ALA A 111 21.20 -11.79 22.67
N ASP A 112 20.97 -10.56 23.07
CA ASP A 112 21.37 -10.05 24.39
C ASP A 112 20.24 -10.11 25.44
N GLY A 113 19.03 -10.46 25.02
CA GLY A 113 17.86 -10.67 25.89
C GLY A 113 17.25 -9.38 26.42
N ASN A 114 17.42 -8.26 25.73
CA ASN A 114 16.92 -6.96 26.16
C ASN A 114 15.44 -6.71 25.76
N GLY A 115 14.84 -7.61 24.96
CA GLY A 115 13.44 -7.56 24.50
C GLY A 115 13.23 -6.71 23.25
N GLN A 116 14.30 -6.36 22.53
CA GLN A 116 14.31 -5.63 21.28
C GLN A 116 15.14 -6.38 20.23
N ILE A 117 15.13 -5.94 19.00
CA ILE A 117 16.01 -6.43 17.93
C ILE A 117 16.78 -5.21 17.39
N GLU A 118 18.06 -5.14 17.69
CA GLU A 118 18.93 -4.12 17.12
C GLU A 118 19.26 -4.45 15.65
N ARG A 119 19.70 -3.44 14.91
CA ARG A 119 20.07 -3.61 13.51
C ARG A 119 21.15 -4.68 13.30
N ALA A 120 22.03 -4.88 14.26
CA ALA A 120 23.09 -5.89 14.20
C ALA A 120 22.58 -7.32 14.42
N GLU A 121 21.41 -7.48 15.05
CA GLU A 121 20.74 -8.75 15.36
C GLU A 121 19.70 -9.11 14.30
N ALA A 122 19.23 -8.12 13.52
CA ALA A 122 18.19 -8.32 12.54
C ALA A 122 18.64 -9.25 11.41
N GLU A 123 17.79 -10.23 11.07
CA GLU A 123 18.00 -11.15 9.96
C GLU A 123 16.76 -11.20 9.05
N GLY A 124 16.94 -11.74 7.83
CA GLY A 124 15.85 -11.99 6.88
C GLY A 124 15.03 -10.74 6.56
N ALA A 125 13.72 -10.79 6.78
CA ALA A 125 12.81 -9.68 6.49
C ALA A 125 13.06 -8.46 7.41
N TYR A 126 13.43 -8.69 8.68
CA TYR A 126 13.78 -7.62 9.61
C TYR A 126 15.02 -6.86 9.16
N ALA A 127 16.07 -7.54 8.69
CA ALA A 127 17.26 -6.89 8.17
C ALA A 127 16.98 -6.14 6.86
N SER A 128 16.22 -6.76 5.95
CA SER A 128 15.97 -6.21 4.62
C SER A 128 15.06 -4.97 4.64
N ASN A 129 14.17 -4.87 5.64
CA ASN A 129 13.17 -3.82 5.75
C ASN A 129 13.24 -3.09 7.10
N PHE A 130 14.38 -3.08 7.76
CA PHE A 130 14.54 -2.58 9.13
C PHE A 130 13.90 -1.20 9.33
N ASP A 131 14.20 -0.25 8.44
CA ASP A 131 13.69 1.13 8.53
C ASP A 131 12.16 1.22 8.36
N LEU A 132 11.54 0.24 7.69
CA LEU A 132 10.09 0.16 7.58
C LEU A 132 9.42 -0.41 8.85
N TYR A 133 10.14 -1.21 9.64
CA TYR A 133 9.69 -1.68 10.95
C TYR A 133 9.91 -0.64 12.05
N ASP A 134 11.07 0.04 12.04
CA ASP A 134 11.51 1.02 13.03
C ASP A 134 10.65 2.29 12.95
N TYR A 135 9.54 2.28 13.70
CA TYR A 135 8.51 3.32 13.60
C TYR A 135 8.93 4.66 14.18
N ASP A 136 9.70 4.63 15.26
CA ASP A 136 10.18 5.83 15.95
C ASP A 136 11.61 6.23 15.59
N SER A 137 12.25 5.45 14.69
CA SER A 137 13.61 5.67 14.18
C SER A 137 14.66 5.68 15.29
N ASN A 138 14.48 4.85 16.32
CA ASN A 138 15.40 4.74 17.44
C ASN A 138 16.56 3.76 17.20
N GLY A 139 16.54 2.98 16.14
CA GLY A 139 17.58 2.02 15.74
C GLY A 139 17.42 0.63 16.33
N SER A 140 16.27 0.35 16.99
CA SER A 140 15.90 -0.97 17.50
C SER A 140 14.43 -1.25 17.22
N LEU A 141 14.04 -2.51 17.14
CA LEU A 141 12.66 -2.93 16.94
C LEU A 141 12.09 -3.47 18.24
N SER A 142 11.15 -2.78 18.81
CA SER A 142 10.35 -3.27 19.94
C SER A 142 9.43 -4.41 19.50
N GLY A 143 8.89 -5.17 20.46
CA GLY A 143 7.89 -6.19 20.18
C GLY A 143 6.62 -5.62 19.52
N ALA A 144 6.27 -4.38 19.82
CA ALA A 144 5.16 -3.68 19.16
C ALA A 144 5.41 -3.44 17.66
N GLU A 145 6.60 -2.97 17.32
CA GLU A 145 7.02 -2.71 15.94
C GLU A 145 7.19 -4.00 15.15
N ALA A 146 7.86 -5.00 15.73
CA ALA A 146 8.02 -6.31 15.12
C ALA A 146 6.66 -7.00 14.86
N THR A 147 5.67 -6.80 15.73
CA THR A 147 4.30 -7.33 15.58
C THR A 147 3.50 -6.55 14.54
N ARG A 148 3.62 -5.22 14.50
CA ARG A 148 2.93 -4.37 13.52
C ARG A 148 3.41 -4.66 12.10
N GLY A 149 4.66 -4.98 11.91
CA GLY A 149 5.25 -5.18 10.59
C GLY A 149 5.86 -3.92 9.96
N PRO A 150 6.34 -4.01 8.70
CA PRO A 150 7.10 -2.96 8.01
C PRO A 150 6.19 -1.84 7.45
N LEU A 151 5.43 -1.17 8.31
CA LEU A 151 4.35 -0.24 7.95
C LEU A 151 4.64 1.24 8.31
N SER A 152 5.89 1.59 8.68
CA SER A 152 6.21 2.96 9.13
C SER A 152 5.97 4.03 8.05
N GLU A 153 6.19 3.69 6.78
CA GLU A 153 5.96 4.59 5.65
C GLU A 153 4.52 4.58 5.11
N VAL A 154 3.66 3.68 5.60
CA VAL A 154 2.28 3.60 5.11
C VAL A 154 1.44 4.74 5.70
N ARG A 155 1.01 5.66 4.85
CA ARG A 155 0.13 6.75 5.25
C ARG A 155 -1.29 6.23 5.47
N LYS A 156 -1.87 6.58 6.63
CA LYS A 156 -3.27 6.23 6.95
C LYS A 156 -4.25 6.82 5.93
N PRO A 157 -5.35 6.10 5.61
CA PRO A 157 -6.42 6.68 4.82
C PRO A 157 -7.10 7.84 5.55
N ASP A 158 -7.51 8.87 4.79
CA ASP A 158 -8.29 10.01 5.28
C ASP A 158 -9.79 9.67 5.33
N ILE A 159 -10.22 8.80 4.43
CA ILE A 159 -11.60 8.31 4.32
C ILE A 159 -11.58 6.79 4.37
N THR A 160 -12.47 6.23 5.19
CA THR A 160 -12.62 4.78 5.31
C THR A 160 -14.04 4.33 4.99
N TYR A 161 -14.20 3.05 4.66
CA TYR A 161 -15.48 2.40 4.40
C TYR A 161 -15.47 0.97 4.92
N ALA A 162 -16.66 0.39 5.15
CA ALA A 162 -16.80 -0.97 5.68
C ALA A 162 -17.02 -2.04 4.58
N GLU A 163 -17.87 -1.78 3.59
CA GLU A 163 -18.20 -2.80 2.57
C GLU A 163 -17.91 -2.32 1.14
N LYS A 164 -18.39 -1.15 0.80
CA LYS A 164 -18.26 -0.56 -0.54
C LYS A 164 -18.20 0.94 -0.47
N MET A 165 -17.40 1.53 -1.34
CA MET A 165 -17.32 2.97 -1.55
C MET A 165 -17.18 3.29 -3.03
N SER A 166 -17.75 4.42 -3.45
CA SER A 166 -17.56 4.97 -4.80
C SER A 166 -16.87 6.32 -4.70
N VAL A 167 -15.85 6.51 -5.52
CA VAL A 167 -15.13 7.79 -5.69
C VAL A 167 -15.45 8.32 -7.08
N THR A 168 -16.04 9.52 -7.16
CA THR A 168 -16.35 10.17 -8.43
C THR A 168 -15.48 11.40 -8.60
N LEU A 169 -14.81 11.52 -9.73
CA LEU A 169 -13.93 12.63 -10.10
C LEU A 169 -14.04 12.93 -11.60
N GLY A 170 -14.28 14.18 -11.96
CA GLY A 170 -14.35 14.60 -13.37
C GLY A 170 -15.37 13.81 -14.21
N GLY A 171 -16.48 13.37 -13.61
CA GLY A 171 -17.53 12.59 -14.26
C GLY A 171 -17.27 11.09 -14.36
N LYS A 172 -16.12 10.60 -13.88
CA LYS A 172 -15.76 9.18 -13.82
C LYS A 172 -15.95 8.64 -12.42
N THR A 173 -16.41 7.39 -12.29
CA THR A 173 -16.62 6.72 -11.00
C THR A 173 -15.80 5.44 -10.90
N VAL A 174 -15.09 5.31 -9.78
CA VAL A 174 -14.34 4.11 -9.38
C VAL A 174 -14.96 3.56 -8.11
N GLU A 175 -15.15 2.26 -8.07
CA GLU A 175 -15.73 1.57 -6.91
C GLU A 175 -14.66 0.78 -6.17
N MET A 176 -14.67 0.85 -4.84
CA MET A 176 -13.90 -0.01 -3.95
C MET A 176 -14.85 -0.99 -3.28
N VAL A 177 -14.55 -2.26 -3.36
CA VAL A 177 -15.40 -3.33 -2.82
C VAL A 177 -14.57 -4.21 -1.91
N PHE A 178 -14.93 -4.25 -0.63
CA PHE A 178 -14.30 -5.14 0.34
C PHE A 178 -14.57 -6.61 -0.02
N THR A 179 -13.53 -7.44 0.04
CA THR A 179 -13.60 -8.85 -0.37
C THR A 179 -14.02 -9.80 0.76
N GLY A 180 -14.22 -9.26 1.96
CA GLY A 180 -14.46 -10.06 3.16
C GLY A 180 -13.16 -10.41 3.88
N VAL A 181 -13.28 -10.76 5.16
CA VAL A 181 -12.15 -11.26 5.97
C VAL A 181 -11.66 -12.62 5.45
N HIS A 182 -10.40 -12.96 5.74
CA HIS A 182 -9.77 -14.23 5.37
C HIS A 182 -9.50 -14.45 3.86
N THR A 183 -9.42 -13.37 3.07
CA THR A 183 -8.86 -13.46 1.71
C THR A 183 -7.32 -13.45 1.79
N HIS A 184 -6.68 -12.35 1.42
CA HIS A 184 -5.23 -12.16 1.60
C HIS A 184 -4.93 -11.40 2.91
N THR A 185 -5.69 -10.34 3.16
CA THR A 185 -5.71 -9.55 4.41
C THR A 185 -7.13 -9.22 4.82
N ASP A 186 -7.32 -8.79 6.07
CA ASP A 186 -8.64 -8.44 6.62
C ASP A 186 -9.16 -7.06 6.16
N ASP A 187 -8.40 -6.33 5.35
CA ASP A 187 -8.76 -5.04 4.75
C ASP A 187 -8.75 -5.06 3.20
N MET A 188 -8.61 -6.26 2.61
CA MET A 188 -8.47 -6.43 1.17
C MET A 188 -9.70 -5.93 0.40
N SER A 189 -9.45 -5.14 -0.63
CA SER A 189 -10.48 -4.58 -1.49
C SER A 189 -10.11 -4.69 -2.97
N VAL A 190 -11.14 -4.93 -3.80
CA VAL A 190 -11.05 -4.81 -5.25
C VAL A 190 -11.39 -3.38 -5.65
N ILE A 191 -10.62 -2.82 -6.58
CA ILE A 191 -10.89 -1.52 -7.17
C ILE A 191 -11.45 -1.72 -8.57
N VAL A 192 -12.67 -1.26 -8.82
CA VAL A 192 -13.44 -1.54 -10.04
C VAL A 192 -13.65 -0.28 -10.84
N PHE A 193 -13.23 -0.31 -12.09
CA PHE A 193 -13.40 0.72 -13.11
C PHE A 193 -14.53 0.26 -14.05
N SER A 194 -15.78 0.43 -13.61
CA SER A 194 -16.96 -0.19 -14.22
C SER A 194 -17.19 0.25 -15.67
N GLU A 195 -16.96 1.53 -15.98
CA GLU A 195 -17.11 2.07 -17.35
C GLU A 195 -16.12 1.42 -18.32
N ASP A 196 -14.91 1.14 -17.87
CA ASP A 196 -13.85 0.50 -18.67
C ASP A 196 -13.89 -1.03 -18.57
N ARG A 197 -14.76 -1.61 -17.72
CA ARG A 197 -14.88 -3.05 -17.43
C ARG A 197 -13.56 -3.67 -16.97
N VAL A 198 -12.83 -2.96 -16.12
CA VAL A 198 -11.55 -3.37 -15.54
C VAL A 198 -11.68 -3.50 -14.03
N GLY A 199 -11.13 -4.57 -13.48
CA GLY A 199 -10.96 -4.76 -12.04
C GLY A 199 -9.47 -4.82 -11.69
N PHE A 200 -9.04 -4.03 -10.71
CA PHE A 200 -7.71 -4.13 -10.12
C PHE A 200 -7.80 -5.04 -8.89
N MET A 201 -7.17 -6.20 -9.02
CA MET A 201 -7.15 -7.26 -8.00
C MET A 201 -5.71 -7.72 -7.82
N VAL A 202 -5.21 -7.61 -6.60
CA VAL A 202 -3.82 -7.96 -6.27
C VAL A 202 -3.79 -9.05 -5.19
N ASP A 203 -2.74 -9.83 -5.15
CA ASP A 203 -2.31 -10.78 -4.12
C ASP A 203 -3.23 -11.97 -3.81
N PHE A 204 -4.53 -11.86 -3.90
CA PHE A 204 -5.44 -12.98 -3.68
C PHE A 204 -5.87 -13.70 -4.97
N ILE A 205 -5.54 -13.14 -6.14
CA ILE A 205 -5.73 -13.78 -7.45
C ILE A 205 -4.38 -13.85 -8.16
N SER A 206 -3.92 -15.05 -8.43
CA SER A 206 -2.72 -15.29 -9.25
C SER A 206 -3.13 -15.79 -10.62
N ILE A 207 -2.82 -15.04 -11.68
CA ILE A 207 -3.06 -15.45 -13.05
C ILE A 207 -2.28 -16.75 -13.32
N GLN A 208 -2.94 -17.77 -13.89
CA GLN A 208 -2.37 -19.09 -14.22
C GLN A 208 -1.94 -19.93 -12.99
N ARG A 209 -2.40 -19.62 -11.80
CA ARG A 209 -2.25 -20.45 -10.61
C ARG A 209 -3.61 -20.74 -10.00
N PRO A 210 -3.88 -21.97 -9.49
CA PRO A 210 -5.10 -22.19 -8.71
C PRO A 210 -5.08 -21.31 -7.45
N PRO A 211 -6.25 -20.92 -6.93
CA PRO A 211 -6.34 -20.25 -5.63
C PRO A 211 -5.66 -21.10 -4.55
N ARG A 212 -4.96 -20.46 -3.65
CA ARG A 212 -4.37 -21.13 -2.49
C ARG A 212 -5.35 -21.26 -1.36
#